data_2f1e4d3b7c7e80d941c8609c305d4a67
#
_entry.id   2f1e4d3b7c7e80d941c8609c305d4a67
#
_cell.length_a   1.000
_cell.length_b   1.000
_cell.length_c   1.000
_cell.angle_alpha   90.00
_cell.angle_beta   90.00
_cell.angle_gamma   90.00
#
_symmetry.space_group_name_H-M   'P 1'
#
loop_
_entity.id
_entity.type
_entity.pdbx_description
1 polymer ?
#
loop_
_entity_poly.entity_id
_entity_poly.type
_entity_poly.pdbx_seq_one_letter_code
_entity_poly.pdbx_strand_id
1 'polypeptide(L)'
;MKKLTFLISLFIFFNLNAQKKELRQVDKLISQSFFDEANSNLSEIQSLVLSSEDKYKADFYFFKSRVSNELENFDEAIASYNSLKLINSAEYSNKVKTEIELLKNQIETSLVNSAVANNKAEKFSEASTKLFMAYNLNKEKNQDYLYFAAGSAVNSKNYDTALLYYLELKELNYTGVANEYFVTN
;
A
#
# COMPACT_ATOMS: atom_id res chain seq x y z
N MET A 1 9.30 -21.63 42.81
CA MET A 1 8.94 -21.77 41.40
C MET A 1 7.54 -21.21 41.08
N LYS A 2 6.46 -21.49 41.85
CA LYS A 2 5.08 -21.00 41.59
C LYS A 2 4.94 -19.45 41.54
N LYS A 3 5.75 -18.68 42.30
CA LYS A 3 5.70 -17.20 42.29
C LYS A 3 6.34 -16.58 41.03
N LEU A 4 7.34 -17.25 40.46
CA LEU A 4 8.03 -16.78 39.25
C LEU A 4 7.16 -16.97 37.99
N THR A 5 6.46 -18.10 37.91
CA THR A 5 5.50 -18.38 36.83
C THR A 5 4.31 -17.41 36.84
N PHE A 6 3.84 -16.98 38.00
CA PHE A 6 2.76 -16.00 38.12
C PHE A 6 3.19 -14.59 37.67
N LEU A 7 4.45 -14.18 37.95
CA LEU A 7 4.99 -12.90 37.49
C LEU A 7 5.13 -12.86 35.95
N ILE A 8 5.60 -13.95 35.36
CA ILE A 8 5.77 -14.06 33.88
C ILE A 8 4.41 -14.00 33.19
N SER A 9 3.39 -14.70 33.71
CA SER A 9 2.04 -14.65 33.14
C SER A 9 1.40 -13.25 33.24
N LEU A 10 1.65 -12.51 34.31
CA LEU A 10 1.15 -11.15 34.49
C LEU A 10 1.76 -10.17 33.47
N PHE A 11 3.07 -10.30 33.15
CA PHE A 11 3.73 -9.49 32.13
C PHE A 11 3.18 -9.73 30.72
N ILE A 12 2.79 -10.96 30.38
CA ILE A 12 2.22 -11.30 29.07
C ILE A 12 0.83 -10.64 28.91
N PHE A 13 -0.01 -10.64 29.93
CA PHE A 13 -1.34 -10.01 29.88
C PHE A 13 -1.30 -8.47 29.75
N PHE A 14 -0.30 -7.82 30.31
CA PHE A 14 -0.12 -6.37 30.15
C PHE A 14 0.24 -5.97 28.71
N ASN A 15 1.08 -6.77 28.04
CA ASN A 15 1.46 -6.50 26.66
C ASN A 15 0.30 -6.66 25.67
N LEU A 16 -0.57 -7.68 25.80
CA LEU A 16 -1.70 -7.93 24.90
C LEU A 16 -2.75 -6.80 24.92
N ASN A 17 -2.96 -6.15 26.06
CA ASN A 17 -3.89 -5.03 26.16
C ASN A 17 -3.27 -3.72 25.64
N ALA A 18 -1.95 -3.56 25.71
CA ALA A 18 -1.24 -2.38 25.22
C ALA A 18 -1.35 -2.28 23.70
N GLN A 19 -1.02 -3.33 22.95
CA GLN A 19 -1.06 -3.34 21.48
C GLN A 19 -2.44 -2.96 20.93
N LYS A 20 -3.49 -3.57 21.49
CA LYS A 20 -4.87 -3.28 21.09
C LYS A 20 -5.27 -1.83 21.36
N LYS A 21 -4.83 -1.26 22.47
CA LYS A 21 -5.09 0.13 22.84
C LYS A 21 -4.38 1.08 21.89
N GLU A 22 -3.11 0.83 21.59
CA GLU A 22 -2.30 1.67 20.71
C GLU A 22 -2.83 1.62 19.26
N LEU A 23 -3.16 0.44 18.72
CA LEU A 23 -3.76 0.32 17.39
C LEU A 23 -5.13 1.03 17.29
N ARG A 24 -5.93 1.04 18.36
CA ARG A 24 -7.17 1.83 18.40
C ARG A 24 -6.91 3.34 18.39
N GLN A 25 -5.83 3.79 19.05
CA GLN A 25 -5.44 5.19 18.99
C GLN A 25 -5.02 5.58 17.58
N VAL A 26 -4.25 4.74 16.88
CA VAL A 26 -3.90 4.94 15.46
C VAL A 26 -5.16 5.02 14.60
N ASP A 27 -6.10 4.09 14.74
CA ASP A 27 -7.36 4.10 13.99
C ASP A 27 -8.17 5.39 14.21
N LYS A 28 -8.20 5.89 15.45
CA LYS A 28 -8.84 7.17 15.79
C LYS A 28 -8.15 8.35 15.09
N LEU A 29 -6.81 8.41 15.09
CA LEU A 29 -6.05 9.46 14.39
C LEU A 29 -6.31 9.44 12.89
N ILE A 30 -6.32 8.25 12.28
CA ILE A 30 -6.65 8.06 10.86
C ILE A 30 -8.06 8.57 10.56
N SER A 31 -9.04 8.26 11.43
CA SER A 31 -10.43 8.71 11.26
C SER A 31 -10.60 10.23 11.36
N GLN A 32 -9.66 10.90 12.01
CA GLN A 32 -9.58 12.35 12.15
C GLN A 32 -8.67 13.02 11.11
N SER A 33 -8.08 12.24 10.20
CA SER A 33 -7.11 12.67 9.17
C SER A 33 -5.81 13.26 9.77
N PHE A 34 -5.44 12.85 10.98
CA PHE A 34 -4.16 13.21 11.61
C PHE A 34 -3.08 12.19 11.21
N PHE A 35 -2.66 12.23 9.94
CA PHE A 35 -1.81 11.17 9.37
C PHE A 35 -0.36 11.24 9.86
N ASP A 36 0.19 12.41 10.12
CA ASP A 36 1.55 12.56 10.67
C ASP A 36 1.64 11.99 12.09
N GLU A 37 0.66 12.28 12.94
CA GLU A 37 0.59 11.74 14.30
C GLU A 37 0.34 10.23 14.28
N ALA A 38 -0.51 9.75 13.36
CA ALA A 38 -0.74 8.33 13.17
C ALA A 38 0.56 7.60 12.75
N ASN A 39 1.34 8.20 11.84
CA ASN A 39 2.63 7.67 11.40
C ASN A 39 3.66 7.62 12.54
N SER A 40 3.72 8.66 13.36
CA SER A 40 4.58 8.69 14.56
C SER A 40 4.21 7.57 15.53
N ASN A 41 2.91 7.43 15.85
CA ASN A 41 2.44 6.37 16.74
C ASN A 41 2.71 4.97 16.18
N LEU A 42 2.52 4.76 14.87
CA LEU A 42 2.85 3.49 14.21
C LEU A 42 4.34 3.16 14.35
N SER A 43 5.21 4.15 14.21
CA SER A 43 6.66 3.98 14.35
C SER A 43 7.05 3.59 15.79
N GLU A 44 6.43 4.22 16.79
CA GLU A 44 6.68 3.93 18.21
C GLU A 44 6.25 2.53 18.62
N ILE A 45 5.10 2.06 18.11
CA ILE A 45 4.55 0.74 18.48
C ILE A 45 5.06 -0.41 17.60
N GLN A 46 5.83 -0.14 16.56
CA GLN A 46 6.25 -1.13 15.58
C GLN A 46 6.89 -2.37 16.22
N SER A 47 7.90 -2.20 17.05
CA SER A 47 8.60 -3.33 17.68
C SER A 47 7.68 -4.14 18.60
N LEU A 48 6.79 -3.47 19.32
CA LEU A 48 5.80 -4.10 20.17
C LEU A 48 4.81 -4.95 19.37
N VAL A 49 4.30 -4.43 18.26
CA VAL A 49 3.30 -5.12 17.45
C VAL A 49 3.93 -6.25 16.63
N LEU A 50 5.13 -6.07 16.06
CA LEU A 50 5.79 -7.11 15.28
C LEU A 50 6.21 -8.34 16.11
N SER A 51 6.29 -8.21 17.43
CA SER A 51 6.51 -9.33 18.36
C SER A 51 5.20 -9.99 18.84
N SER A 52 4.04 -9.55 18.37
CA SER A 52 2.73 -9.98 18.84
C SER A 52 2.04 -11.02 17.93
N GLU A 53 0.77 -11.31 18.21
CA GLU A 53 -0.07 -12.20 17.39
C GLU A 53 -0.35 -11.60 16.01
N ASP A 54 -0.54 -12.46 15.00
CA ASP A 54 -0.72 -12.06 13.60
C ASP A 54 -1.92 -11.14 13.36
N LYS A 55 -2.99 -11.26 14.16
CA LYS A 55 -4.13 -10.35 14.09
C LYS A 55 -3.76 -8.87 14.34
N TYR A 56 -2.83 -8.61 15.28
CA TYR A 56 -2.35 -7.25 15.56
C TYR A 56 -1.37 -6.77 14.50
N LYS A 57 -0.54 -7.68 13.96
CA LYS A 57 0.33 -7.38 12.82
C LYS A 57 -0.49 -7.03 11.57
N ALA A 58 -1.62 -7.73 11.35
CA ALA A 58 -2.51 -7.43 10.23
C ALA A 58 -3.11 -6.02 10.34
N ASP A 59 -3.66 -5.65 11.51
CA ASP A 59 -4.17 -4.30 11.74
C ASP A 59 -3.07 -3.24 11.60
N PHE A 60 -1.86 -3.51 12.11
CA PHE A 60 -0.71 -2.62 12.00
C PHE A 60 -0.30 -2.37 10.54
N TYR A 61 -0.12 -3.42 9.74
CA TYR A 61 0.26 -3.27 8.34
C TYR A 61 -0.84 -2.61 7.51
N PHE A 62 -2.11 -2.88 7.83
CA PHE A 62 -3.25 -2.21 7.22
C PHE A 62 -3.23 -0.70 7.49
N PHE A 63 -3.07 -0.28 8.74
CA PHE A 63 -2.99 1.13 9.10
C PHE A 63 -1.73 1.79 8.55
N LYS A 64 -0.60 1.12 8.62
CA LYS A 64 0.66 1.64 8.09
C LYS A 64 0.58 1.86 6.58
N SER A 65 0.03 0.91 5.83
CA SER A 65 -0.19 1.05 4.40
C SER A 65 -1.11 2.24 4.08
N ARG A 66 -2.22 2.39 4.81
CA ARG A 66 -3.16 3.49 4.64
C ARG A 66 -2.54 4.85 4.93
N VAL A 67 -1.87 5.00 6.08
CA VAL A 67 -1.21 6.25 6.48
C VAL A 67 -0.10 6.62 5.49
N SER A 68 0.74 5.68 5.10
CA SER A 68 1.80 5.92 4.11
C SER A 68 1.25 6.34 2.75
N ASN A 69 0.08 5.80 2.33
CA ASN A 69 -0.60 6.25 1.10
C ASN A 69 -1.09 7.70 1.20
N GLU A 70 -1.69 8.09 2.32
CA GLU A 70 -2.17 9.47 2.54
C GLU A 70 -1.01 10.48 2.61
N LEU A 71 0.17 10.04 3.07
CA LEU A 71 1.41 10.84 3.10
C LEU A 71 2.22 10.76 1.79
N GLU A 72 1.68 10.15 0.75
CA GLU A 72 2.33 9.90 -0.56
C GLU A 72 3.66 9.12 -0.47
N ASN A 73 3.90 8.39 0.62
CA ASN A 73 5.01 7.45 0.75
C ASN A 73 4.60 6.10 0.15
N PHE A 74 4.54 6.03 -1.18
CA PHE A 74 3.98 4.89 -1.89
C PHE A 74 4.82 3.61 -1.75
N ASP A 75 6.14 3.71 -1.64
CA ASP A 75 7.00 2.55 -1.41
C ASP A 75 6.63 1.84 -0.10
N GLU A 76 6.47 2.60 0.99
CA GLU A 76 6.07 2.06 2.28
C GLU A 76 4.61 1.59 2.30
N ALA A 77 3.72 2.30 1.61
CA ALA A 77 2.32 1.91 1.46
C ALA A 77 2.21 0.52 0.82
N ILE A 78 2.90 0.29 -0.30
CA ILE A 78 2.92 -0.98 -1.02
C ILE A 78 3.63 -2.07 -0.21
N ALA A 79 4.78 -1.76 0.41
CA ALA A 79 5.51 -2.71 1.25
C ALA A 79 4.66 -3.20 2.43
N SER A 80 3.94 -2.29 3.08
CA SER A 80 3.03 -2.61 4.18
C SER A 80 1.81 -3.42 3.70
N TYR A 81 1.21 -3.05 2.56
CA TYR A 81 0.13 -3.81 1.94
C TYR A 81 0.58 -5.26 1.60
N ASN A 82 1.77 -5.41 1.02
CA ASN A 82 2.32 -6.73 0.72
C ASN A 82 2.60 -7.54 1.99
N SER A 83 3.12 -6.91 3.04
CA SER A 83 3.32 -7.55 4.34
C SER A 83 2.01 -8.02 4.96
N LEU A 84 0.95 -7.23 4.85
CA LEU A 84 -0.40 -7.63 5.26
C LEU A 84 -0.86 -8.89 4.52
N LYS A 85 -0.65 -8.95 3.21
CA LYS A 85 -1.07 -10.10 2.37
C LYS A 85 -0.31 -11.40 2.68
N LEU A 86 0.84 -11.35 3.33
CA LEU A 86 1.56 -12.54 3.78
C LEU A 86 0.95 -13.16 5.05
N ILE A 87 0.11 -12.42 5.78
CA ILE A 87 -0.58 -12.92 6.95
C ILE A 87 -1.83 -13.70 6.52
N ASN A 88 -2.10 -14.82 7.20
CA ASN A 88 -3.31 -15.60 6.94
C ASN A 88 -4.56 -14.74 7.11
N SER A 89 -5.41 -14.67 6.09
CA SER A 89 -6.65 -13.86 6.12
C SER A 89 -7.65 -14.27 7.21
N ALA A 90 -7.53 -15.46 7.79
CA ALA A 90 -8.31 -15.86 8.96
C ALA A 90 -8.03 -14.97 10.18
N GLU A 91 -6.80 -14.47 10.29
CA GLU A 91 -6.33 -13.60 11.38
C GLU A 91 -6.76 -12.12 11.21
N TYR A 92 -7.29 -11.75 10.04
CA TYR A 92 -7.70 -10.37 9.80
C TYR A 92 -8.87 -9.97 10.70
N SER A 93 -8.80 -8.76 11.25
CA SER A 93 -9.96 -8.12 11.89
C SER A 93 -11.09 -7.90 10.88
N ASN A 94 -12.31 -7.68 11.36
CA ASN A 94 -13.44 -7.38 10.46
C ASN A 94 -13.16 -6.15 9.59
N LYS A 95 -12.52 -5.13 10.13
CA LYS A 95 -12.13 -3.93 9.40
C LYS A 95 -11.20 -4.26 8.24
N VAL A 96 -10.12 -5.00 8.49
CA VAL A 96 -9.18 -5.40 7.44
C VAL A 96 -9.88 -6.24 6.37
N LYS A 97 -10.72 -7.21 6.77
CA LYS A 97 -11.48 -8.05 5.81
C LYS A 97 -12.37 -7.23 4.88
N THR A 98 -13.00 -6.19 5.40
CA THR A 98 -13.95 -5.36 4.61
C THR A 98 -13.26 -4.27 3.79
N GLU A 99 -12.11 -3.79 4.22
CA GLU A 99 -11.47 -2.59 3.63
C GLU A 99 -10.18 -2.88 2.84
N ILE A 100 -9.64 -4.12 2.86
CA ILE A 100 -8.35 -4.42 2.23
C ILE A 100 -8.35 -4.18 0.70
N GLU A 101 -9.43 -4.54 0.01
CA GLU A 101 -9.54 -4.28 -1.43
C GLU A 101 -9.76 -2.79 -1.73
N LEU A 102 -10.49 -2.09 -0.87
CA LEU A 102 -10.64 -0.64 -0.97
C LEU A 102 -9.28 0.05 -0.79
N LEU A 103 -8.48 -0.36 0.20
CA LEU A 103 -7.14 0.17 0.42
C LEU A 103 -6.25 -0.01 -0.82
N LYS A 104 -6.26 -1.20 -1.44
CA LYS A 104 -5.52 -1.46 -2.68
C LYS A 104 -5.92 -0.48 -3.78
N ASN A 105 -7.23 -0.31 -3.99
CA ASN A 105 -7.75 0.60 -5.03
C ASN A 105 -7.42 2.07 -4.70
N GLN A 106 -7.38 2.45 -3.43
CA GLN A 106 -6.95 3.79 -3.01
C GLN A 106 -5.47 4.03 -3.32
N ILE A 107 -4.59 3.07 -3.02
CA ILE A 107 -3.16 3.17 -3.35
C ILE A 107 -2.97 3.30 -4.87
N GLU A 108 -3.67 2.48 -5.65
CA GLU A 108 -3.62 2.53 -7.11
C GLU A 108 -4.06 3.91 -7.63
N THR A 109 -5.19 4.41 -7.15
CA THR A 109 -5.73 5.73 -7.54
C THR A 109 -4.77 6.85 -7.16
N SER A 110 -4.20 6.83 -5.96
CA SER A 110 -3.24 7.84 -5.49
C SER A 110 -1.97 7.84 -6.35
N LEU A 111 -1.44 6.67 -6.69
CA LEU A 111 -0.28 6.53 -7.57
C LEU A 111 -0.55 7.13 -8.95
N VAL A 112 -1.68 6.79 -9.56
CA VAL A 112 -2.05 7.29 -10.90
C VAL A 112 -2.25 8.81 -10.87
N ASN A 113 -2.98 9.34 -9.88
CA ASN A 113 -3.19 10.78 -9.74
C ASN A 113 -1.86 11.53 -9.56
N SER A 114 -0.98 11.02 -8.72
CA SER A 114 0.34 11.60 -8.49
C SER A 114 1.23 11.51 -9.75
N ALA A 115 1.15 10.41 -10.50
CA ALA A 115 1.86 10.26 -11.78
C ALA A 115 1.35 11.26 -12.84
N VAL A 116 0.04 11.46 -12.93
CA VAL A 116 -0.56 12.47 -13.82
C VAL A 116 -0.09 13.88 -13.46
N ALA A 117 -0.03 14.21 -12.17
CA ALA A 117 0.51 15.48 -11.70
C ALA A 117 1.98 15.64 -12.05
N ASN A 118 2.79 14.59 -11.89
CA ASN A 118 4.20 14.58 -12.26
C ASN A 118 4.40 14.75 -13.77
N ASN A 119 3.61 14.08 -14.62
CA ASN A 119 3.66 14.27 -16.07
C ASN A 119 3.34 15.71 -16.48
N LYS A 120 2.33 16.33 -15.87
CA LYS A 120 1.99 17.74 -16.11
C LYS A 120 3.10 18.70 -15.68
N ALA A 121 3.87 18.33 -14.65
CA ALA A 121 5.02 19.09 -14.15
C ALA A 121 6.33 18.71 -14.86
N GLU A 122 6.28 17.93 -15.94
CA GLU A 122 7.42 17.41 -16.70
C GLU A 122 8.40 16.55 -15.88
N LYS A 123 7.95 16.04 -14.72
CA LYS A 123 8.68 15.09 -13.87
C LYS A 123 8.45 13.66 -14.38
N PHE A 124 8.87 13.42 -15.62
CA PHE A 124 8.54 12.19 -16.34
C PHE A 124 9.13 10.92 -15.71
N SER A 125 10.29 11.01 -15.06
CA SER A 125 10.92 9.86 -14.39
C SER A 125 10.06 9.39 -13.20
N GLU A 126 9.62 10.32 -12.37
CA GLU A 126 8.75 10.04 -11.22
C GLU A 126 7.38 9.54 -11.67
N ALA A 127 6.85 10.11 -12.76
CA ALA A 127 5.59 9.65 -13.33
C ALA A 127 5.68 8.20 -13.83
N SER A 128 6.75 7.86 -14.54
CA SER A 128 7.02 6.51 -15.01
C SER A 128 7.08 5.51 -13.85
N THR A 129 7.82 5.85 -12.79
CA THR A 129 7.95 4.99 -11.60
C THR A 129 6.60 4.73 -10.94
N LYS A 130 5.79 5.78 -10.72
CA LYS A 130 4.48 5.65 -10.07
C LYS A 130 3.48 4.84 -10.91
N LEU A 131 3.47 5.03 -12.22
CA LEU A 131 2.63 4.22 -13.13
C LEU A 131 3.06 2.76 -13.14
N PHE A 132 4.35 2.48 -13.09
CA PHE A 132 4.85 1.11 -12.97
C PHE A 132 4.47 0.47 -11.62
N MET A 133 4.51 1.24 -10.53
CA MET A 133 4.02 0.78 -9.23
C MET A 133 2.52 0.44 -9.29
N ALA A 134 1.70 1.29 -9.91
CA ALA A 134 0.27 1.05 -10.10
C ALA A 134 0.01 -0.20 -10.95
N TYR A 135 0.75 -0.41 -12.03
CA TYR A 135 0.71 -1.63 -12.82
C TYR A 135 0.99 -2.87 -11.97
N ASN A 136 2.01 -2.85 -11.12
CA ASN A 136 2.40 -4.00 -10.29
C ASN A 136 1.37 -4.36 -9.22
N LEU A 137 0.46 -3.47 -8.83
CA LEU A 137 -0.64 -3.80 -7.91
C LEU A 137 -1.67 -4.76 -8.52
N ASN A 138 -1.84 -4.73 -9.84
CA ASN A 138 -2.73 -5.66 -10.55
C ASN A 138 -2.34 -5.76 -12.04
N LYS A 139 -1.30 -6.53 -12.32
CA LYS A 139 -0.71 -6.66 -13.66
C LYS A 139 -1.70 -7.06 -14.77
N GLU A 140 -2.68 -7.90 -14.43
CA GLU A 140 -3.66 -8.39 -15.40
C GLU A 140 -4.62 -7.28 -15.87
N LYS A 141 -5.02 -6.39 -14.96
CA LYS A 141 -5.99 -5.33 -15.25
C LYS A 141 -5.35 -4.00 -15.64
N ASN A 142 -4.10 -3.76 -15.22
CA ASN A 142 -3.47 -2.45 -15.23
C ASN A 142 -2.43 -2.31 -16.36
N GLN A 143 -2.55 -3.09 -17.45
CA GLN A 143 -1.59 -3.06 -18.56
C GLN A 143 -1.46 -1.65 -19.18
N ASP A 144 -2.54 -0.87 -19.18
CA ASP A 144 -2.51 0.52 -19.66
C ASP A 144 -1.55 1.40 -18.85
N TYR A 145 -1.41 1.15 -17.52
CA TYR A 145 -0.46 1.88 -16.71
C TYR A 145 0.99 1.56 -17.08
N LEU A 146 1.28 0.30 -17.48
CA LEU A 146 2.60 -0.05 -18.00
C LEU A 146 2.88 0.68 -19.33
N TYR A 147 1.89 0.80 -20.21
CA TYR A 147 2.02 1.56 -21.45
C TYR A 147 2.30 3.04 -21.18
N PHE A 148 1.57 3.67 -20.27
CA PHE A 148 1.81 5.07 -19.89
C PHE A 148 3.14 5.24 -19.14
N ALA A 149 3.57 4.25 -18.34
CA ALA A 149 4.89 4.24 -17.70
C ALA A 149 6.01 4.24 -18.75
N ALA A 150 5.88 3.42 -19.79
CA ALA A 150 6.82 3.38 -20.90
C ALA A 150 6.90 4.72 -21.64
N GLY A 151 5.75 5.35 -21.94
CA GLY A 151 5.70 6.68 -22.57
C GLY A 151 6.37 7.76 -21.71
N SER A 152 6.13 7.75 -20.38
CA SER A 152 6.79 8.67 -19.46
C SER A 152 8.30 8.41 -19.36
N ALA A 153 8.73 7.14 -19.43
CA ALA A 153 10.16 6.78 -19.49
C ALA A 153 10.83 7.32 -20.77
N VAL A 154 10.14 7.26 -21.93
CA VAL A 154 10.64 7.88 -23.19
C VAL A 154 10.80 9.38 -23.00
N ASN A 155 9.82 10.07 -22.42
CA ASN A 155 9.85 11.51 -22.20
C ASN A 155 10.98 11.92 -21.24
N SER A 156 11.31 11.08 -20.25
CA SER A 156 12.46 11.28 -19.35
C SER A 156 13.80 10.89 -19.99
N LYS A 157 13.81 10.43 -21.23
CA LYS A 157 14.99 9.90 -21.96
C LYS A 157 15.58 8.63 -21.33
N ASN A 158 14.83 7.94 -20.48
CA ASN A 158 15.21 6.65 -19.91
C ASN A 158 14.78 5.53 -20.87
N TYR A 159 15.49 5.43 -22.00
CA TYR A 159 15.11 4.51 -23.09
C TYR A 159 15.26 3.04 -22.71
N ASP A 160 16.20 2.70 -21.83
CA ASP A 160 16.39 1.32 -21.36
C ASP A 160 15.17 0.84 -20.56
N THR A 161 14.68 1.67 -19.65
CA THR A 161 13.45 1.38 -18.89
C THR A 161 12.23 1.32 -19.81
N ALA A 162 12.11 2.26 -20.75
CA ALA A 162 11.02 2.26 -21.72
C ALA A 162 10.99 0.98 -22.56
N LEU A 163 12.17 0.54 -23.03
CA LEU A 163 12.30 -0.70 -23.79
C LEU A 163 11.84 -1.92 -22.98
N LEU A 164 12.26 -2.04 -21.72
CA LEU A 164 11.83 -3.14 -20.84
C LEU A 164 10.31 -3.18 -20.69
N TYR A 165 9.66 -2.04 -20.48
CA TYR A 165 8.21 -1.97 -20.35
C TYR A 165 7.48 -2.33 -21.64
N TYR A 166 7.96 -1.87 -22.80
CA TYR A 166 7.38 -2.25 -24.08
C TYR A 166 7.60 -3.73 -24.42
N LEU A 167 8.70 -4.33 -24.02
CA LEU A 167 8.92 -5.77 -24.18
C LEU A 167 7.95 -6.57 -23.29
N GLU A 168 7.73 -6.17 -22.03
CA GLU A 168 6.73 -6.81 -21.15
C GLU A 168 5.32 -6.68 -21.76
N LEU A 169 4.93 -5.52 -22.29
CA LEU A 169 3.65 -5.33 -22.99
C LEU A 169 3.50 -6.24 -24.21
N LYS A 170 4.57 -6.41 -24.97
CA LYS A 170 4.60 -7.32 -26.14
C LYS A 170 4.39 -8.78 -25.69
N GLU A 171 5.03 -9.22 -24.61
CA GLU A 171 4.86 -10.57 -24.06
C GLU A 171 3.43 -10.80 -23.54
N LEU A 172 2.80 -9.76 -23.01
CA LEU A 172 1.40 -9.76 -22.56
C LEU A 172 0.40 -9.71 -23.72
N ASN A 173 0.84 -9.60 -24.99
CA ASN A 173 0.02 -9.38 -26.18
C ASN A 173 -0.90 -8.13 -26.04
N TYR A 174 -0.39 -7.08 -25.40
CA TYR A 174 -1.12 -5.84 -25.23
C TYR A 174 -1.34 -5.16 -26.59
N THR A 175 -2.59 -4.84 -26.91
CA THR A 175 -3.02 -4.30 -28.22
C THR A 175 -3.31 -2.80 -28.20
N GLY A 176 -3.09 -2.14 -27.08
CA GLY A 176 -3.35 -0.71 -26.90
C GLY A 176 -4.54 -0.44 -25.97
N VAL A 177 -4.71 0.83 -25.61
CA VAL A 177 -5.84 1.30 -24.81
C VAL A 177 -7.13 1.07 -25.59
N ALA A 178 -8.12 0.40 -25.00
CA ALA A 178 -9.40 0.15 -25.62
C ALA A 178 -10.12 1.48 -25.89
N ASN A 179 -10.45 1.74 -27.17
CA ASN A 179 -11.30 2.87 -27.52
C ASN A 179 -12.78 2.47 -27.31
N GLU A 180 -13.44 3.08 -26.33
CA GLU A 180 -14.90 2.99 -26.23
C GLU A 180 -15.55 3.98 -27.20
N TYR A 181 -16.24 3.47 -28.22
CA TYR A 181 -17.01 4.29 -29.13
C TYR A 181 -18.41 4.50 -28.54
N PHE A 182 -18.73 5.71 -28.09
CA PHE A 182 -20.07 6.08 -27.72
C PHE A 182 -20.83 6.45 -29.00
N VAL A 183 -21.80 5.62 -29.39
CA VAL A 183 -22.75 5.98 -30.44
C VAL A 183 -23.85 6.83 -29.78
N THR A 184 -23.84 8.13 -30.05
CA THR A 184 -24.96 9.02 -29.70
C THR A 184 -26.09 8.76 -30.67
N ASN A 185 -27.23 8.24 -30.21
CA ASN A 185 -28.47 8.15 -30.94
C ASN A 185 -29.14 9.52 -31.02
#